data_e1d8e7a9693b354d2824d5cd2151081b
#
_entry.id   e1d8e7a9693b354d2824d5cd2151081b
#
_cell.length_a   1.000
_cell.length_b   1.000
_cell.length_c   1.000
_cell.angle_alpha   90.00
_cell.angle_beta   90.00
_cell.angle_gamma   90.00
#
_symmetry.space_group_name_H-M   'P 1'
#
loop_
_entity.id
_entity.type
_entity.pdbx_description
1 polymer ?
#
loop_
_entity_poly.entity_id
_entity_poly.type
_entity_poly.pdbx_seq_one_letter_code
_entity_poly.pdbx_strand_id
1 'polypeptide(L)'
;MSDYRFRLQPYKGISTRYTCPECKQKRCFTRYIDTEGKIQFPSYVGRCDHEQRCGYHYTPSDYFKDNPSEQEQLPEERKPIFIPKVAEHPKPISYIPSEIVEASMQHYETNNLFRYLCLKFGREQTMELMRRYYVGTSRHWQGSTVFWQIDRNGKARTGKIILYNPQTGKRIKQPFCHVTWVHSALRLNDFNLRQCFFGEHLLTSEKGKPIGLVESEKTALVCNIHLPHFTWIASGGKNGCLNEECLSILQGRTLSLFPDLGATDYWRGKIPMTRQLGIQVQLYDYLERSATDEQRKQGLDIADFLLDIETDEGKLEQMRLTNQSINKLINLLQLQPVCPSVSTKSEVTPMSTLSVMSK
;
A
#
# COMPACT_ATOMS: atom_id res chain seq x y z
N MET A 1 -26.66 5.06 -7.82
CA MET A 1 -26.46 3.94 -6.87
C MET A 1 -26.82 2.69 -7.63
N SER A 2 -25.90 1.73 -7.75
CA SER A 2 -26.23 0.44 -8.36
C SER A 2 -27.18 -0.29 -7.43
N ASP A 3 -28.41 -0.46 -7.87
CA ASP A 3 -29.43 -1.23 -7.13
C ASP A 3 -29.14 -2.73 -7.24
N TYR A 4 -28.11 -3.17 -6.51
CA TYR A 4 -27.92 -4.58 -6.29
C TYR A 4 -28.92 -5.05 -5.22
N ARG A 5 -29.79 -5.99 -5.58
CA ARG A 5 -30.76 -6.60 -4.67
C ARG A 5 -30.09 -7.16 -3.42
N PHE A 6 -28.99 -7.87 -3.59
CA PHE A 6 -28.20 -8.44 -2.49
C PHE A 6 -27.00 -7.55 -2.17
N ARG A 7 -26.95 -6.98 -0.96
CA ARG A 7 -25.87 -6.11 -0.53
C ARG A 7 -25.45 -6.41 0.90
N LEU A 8 -24.23 -6.03 1.24
CA LEU A 8 -23.76 -6.06 2.63
C LEU A 8 -24.59 -5.10 3.48
N GLN A 9 -24.98 -5.54 4.68
CA GLN A 9 -25.74 -4.74 5.62
C GLN A 9 -25.03 -3.42 5.91
N PRO A 10 -25.68 -2.25 5.72
CA PRO A 10 -25.09 -0.95 6.01
C PRO A 10 -24.69 -0.83 7.47
N TYR A 11 -23.58 -0.15 7.73
CA TYR A 11 -23.12 0.09 9.09
C TYR A 11 -24.04 1.08 9.80
N LYS A 12 -24.70 0.62 10.87
CA LYS A 12 -25.56 1.41 11.75
C LYS A 12 -25.11 1.29 13.23
N GLY A 13 -23.79 1.14 13.43
CA GLY A 13 -23.18 0.92 14.74
C GLY A 13 -22.74 -0.53 14.96
N ILE A 14 -22.18 -0.79 16.16
CA ILE A 14 -21.57 -2.09 16.52
C ILE A 14 -22.58 -3.26 16.46
N SER A 15 -23.86 -3.00 16.64
CA SER A 15 -24.92 -4.00 16.54
C SER A 15 -25.08 -4.62 15.14
N THR A 16 -24.56 -3.93 14.11
CA THR A 16 -24.57 -4.41 12.72
C THR A 16 -23.28 -5.14 12.31
N ARG A 17 -22.45 -5.49 13.29
CA ARG A 17 -21.23 -6.27 13.10
C ARG A 17 -21.29 -7.53 13.94
N TYR A 18 -21.06 -8.66 13.29
CA TYR A 18 -21.26 -10.00 13.85
C TYR A 18 -19.91 -10.70 14.10
N THR A 19 -19.98 -11.88 14.70
CA THR A 19 -18.83 -12.77 14.84
C THR A 19 -18.55 -13.46 13.50
N CYS A 20 -17.32 -13.44 13.03
CA CYS A 20 -16.94 -14.15 11.80
C CYS A 20 -17.05 -15.67 11.99
N PRO A 21 -17.68 -16.40 11.07
CA PRO A 21 -17.83 -17.86 11.18
C PRO A 21 -16.47 -18.60 11.04
N GLU A 22 -15.49 -17.99 10.38
CA GLU A 22 -14.16 -18.59 10.17
C GLU A 22 -13.20 -18.24 11.31
N CYS A 23 -12.80 -16.97 11.44
CA CYS A 23 -11.79 -16.58 12.43
C CYS A 23 -12.33 -16.40 13.85
N LYS A 24 -13.63 -16.60 14.10
CA LYS A 24 -14.32 -16.48 15.40
C LYS A 24 -14.17 -15.13 16.10
N GLN A 25 -13.59 -14.14 15.45
CA GLN A 25 -13.45 -12.79 15.99
C GLN A 25 -14.81 -12.10 16.04
N LYS A 26 -15.07 -11.39 17.16
CA LYS A 26 -16.32 -10.63 17.34
C LYS A 26 -16.24 -9.29 16.61
N ARG A 27 -17.41 -8.81 16.13
CA ARG A 27 -17.58 -7.45 15.55
C ARG A 27 -16.74 -7.17 14.31
N CYS A 28 -16.44 -8.20 13.53
CA CYS A 28 -15.64 -8.08 12.30
C CYS A 28 -16.31 -8.75 11.09
N PHE A 29 -17.59 -9.07 11.16
CA PHE A 29 -18.30 -9.75 10.09
C PHE A 29 -19.57 -8.99 9.70
N THR A 30 -19.75 -8.77 8.42
CA THR A 30 -20.91 -8.09 7.83
C THR A 30 -21.69 -9.10 7.00
N ARG A 31 -22.99 -9.25 7.28
CA ARG A 31 -23.89 -10.17 6.57
C ARG A 31 -24.43 -9.55 5.29
N TYR A 32 -24.75 -10.37 4.32
CA TYR A 32 -25.57 -9.95 3.18
C TYR A 32 -27.05 -9.89 3.57
N ILE A 33 -27.74 -8.92 2.98
CA ILE A 33 -29.20 -8.74 3.11
C ILE A 33 -29.82 -8.65 1.72
N ASP A 34 -31.04 -9.15 1.60
CA ASP A 34 -31.91 -8.92 0.45
C ASP A 34 -32.68 -7.60 0.65
N THR A 35 -32.48 -6.63 -0.25
CA THR A 35 -33.17 -5.33 -0.17
C THR A 35 -34.67 -5.42 -0.43
N GLU A 36 -35.15 -6.48 -1.10
CA GLU A 36 -36.53 -6.77 -1.32
C GLU A 36 -37.19 -7.58 -0.18
N GLY A 37 -36.39 -8.08 0.76
CA GLY A 37 -36.87 -8.82 1.93
C GLY A 37 -37.43 -10.19 1.63
N LYS A 38 -37.26 -10.73 0.41
CA LYS A 38 -37.82 -12.04 0.00
C LYS A 38 -36.96 -13.21 0.44
N ILE A 39 -35.64 -12.99 0.62
CA ILE A 39 -34.67 -14.01 1.02
C ILE A 39 -34.01 -13.62 2.31
N GLN A 40 -33.99 -14.53 3.27
CA GLN A 40 -33.24 -14.38 4.50
C GLN A 40 -31.99 -15.27 4.47
N PHE A 41 -30.87 -14.70 4.12
CA PHE A 41 -29.62 -15.45 4.08
C PHE A 41 -29.22 -15.99 5.47
N PRO A 42 -28.65 -17.20 5.52
CA PRO A 42 -28.07 -17.75 6.73
C PRO A 42 -27.01 -16.83 7.31
N SER A 43 -26.75 -16.95 8.62
CA SER A 43 -25.86 -16.06 9.37
C SER A 43 -24.38 -16.10 8.92
N TYR A 44 -23.99 -17.06 8.11
CA TYR A 44 -22.63 -17.21 7.56
C TYR A 44 -22.47 -16.58 6.18
N VAL A 45 -23.52 -16.14 5.51
CA VAL A 45 -23.43 -15.46 4.20
C VAL A 45 -23.03 -14.00 4.44
N GLY A 46 -21.77 -13.65 4.11
CA GLY A 46 -21.23 -12.35 4.43
C GLY A 46 -19.72 -12.24 4.20
N ARG A 47 -19.14 -11.15 4.68
CA ARG A 47 -17.72 -10.83 4.54
C ARG A 47 -17.08 -10.46 5.88
N CYS A 48 -15.91 -11.00 6.13
CA CYS A 48 -15.06 -10.62 7.26
C CYS A 48 -14.29 -9.35 6.95
N ASP A 49 -14.23 -8.40 7.89
CA ASP A 49 -13.47 -7.16 7.75
C ASP A 49 -11.93 -7.40 7.84
N HIS A 50 -11.52 -8.59 8.31
CA HIS A 50 -10.12 -9.01 8.33
C HIS A 50 -9.70 -9.64 6.99
N GLU A 51 -9.73 -8.86 5.92
CA GLU A 51 -9.44 -9.32 4.57
C GLU A 51 -8.07 -10.01 4.44
N GLN A 52 -7.04 -9.50 5.14
CA GLN A 52 -5.67 -10.01 5.05
C GLN A 52 -5.40 -11.24 5.93
N ARG A 53 -6.14 -11.41 7.05
CA ARG A 53 -5.88 -12.50 8.01
C ARG A 53 -6.85 -13.65 7.87
N CYS A 54 -8.10 -13.35 7.58
CA CYS A 54 -9.17 -14.32 7.51
C CYS A 54 -9.62 -14.56 6.07
N GLY A 55 -9.85 -13.47 5.31
CA GLY A 55 -10.26 -13.53 3.91
C GLY A 55 -11.66 -14.13 3.68
N TYR A 56 -12.39 -14.46 4.74
CA TYR A 56 -13.71 -15.08 4.60
C TYR A 56 -14.68 -14.14 3.89
N HIS A 57 -15.14 -14.57 2.74
CA HIS A 57 -16.15 -13.89 1.95
C HIS A 57 -17.00 -14.91 1.23
N TYR A 58 -18.20 -15.20 1.80
CA TYR A 58 -19.17 -16.10 1.21
C TYR A 58 -20.32 -15.26 0.64
N THR A 59 -20.39 -15.22 -0.67
CA THR A 59 -21.31 -14.32 -1.38
C THR A 59 -22.69 -14.94 -1.58
N PRO A 60 -23.75 -14.15 -1.86
CA PRO A 60 -25.04 -14.67 -2.30
C PRO A 60 -24.93 -15.60 -3.53
N SER A 61 -24.02 -15.29 -4.46
CA SER A 61 -23.76 -16.15 -5.63
C SER A 61 -23.22 -17.53 -5.24
N ASP A 62 -22.31 -17.58 -4.26
CA ASP A 62 -21.78 -18.84 -3.76
C ASP A 62 -22.86 -19.63 -3.01
N TYR A 63 -23.66 -18.91 -2.21
CA TYR A 63 -24.80 -19.51 -1.51
C TYR A 63 -25.79 -20.21 -2.47
N PHE A 64 -26.18 -19.54 -3.57
CA PHE A 64 -27.09 -20.13 -4.55
C PHE A 64 -26.48 -21.27 -5.37
N LYS A 65 -25.18 -21.28 -5.58
CA LYS A 65 -24.49 -22.43 -6.18
C LYS A 65 -24.56 -23.65 -5.29
N ASP A 66 -24.40 -23.45 -3.97
CA ASP A 66 -24.45 -24.54 -2.99
C ASP A 66 -25.89 -24.97 -2.64
N ASN A 67 -26.88 -24.09 -2.92
CA ASN A 67 -28.30 -24.33 -2.63
C ASN A 67 -29.17 -24.03 -3.86
N PRO A 68 -29.13 -24.85 -4.94
CA PRO A 68 -29.84 -24.59 -6.20
C PRO A 68 -31.38 -24.53 -6.04
N SER A 69 -31.94 -25.30 -5.13
CA SER A 69 -33.40 -25.33 -4.86
C SER A 69 -33.96 -24.02 -4.31
N GLU A 70 -33.15 -23.20 -3.66
CA GLU A 70 -33.55 -21.87 -3.19
C GLU A 70 -33.44 -20.81 -4.29
N GLN A 71 -32.61 -21.05 -5.29
CA GLN A 71 -32.53 -20.21 -6.48
C GLN A 71 -33.78 -20.34 -7.38
N GLU A 72 -34.37 -21.53 -7.45
CA GLU A 72 -35.60 -21.79 -8.23
C GLU A 72 -36.85 -21.11 -7.65
N GLN A 73 -36.83 -20.75 -6.36
CA GLN A 73 -37.91 -20.02 -5.69
C GLN A 73 -37.84 -18.49 -5.96
N LEU A 74 -36.77 -18.01 -6.61
CA LEU A 74 -36.76 -16.65 -7.10
C LEU A 74 -37.75 -16.52 -8.27
N PRO A 75 -38.64 -15.50 -8.27
CA PRO A 75 -39.47 -15.23 -9.44
C PRO A 75 -38.52 -15.14 -10.64
N GLU A 76 -38.87 -15.81 -11.74
CA GLU A 76 -38.18 -15.61 -13.01
C GLU A 76 -38.20 -14.11 -13.30
N GLU A 77 -37.17 -13.39 -12.80
CA GLU A 77 -36.91 -12.08 -13.31
C GLU A 77 -36.72 -12.29 -14.79
N ARG A 78 -37.61 -11.67 -15.57
CA ARG A 78 -37.55 -11.62 -17.03
C ARG A 78 -36.08 -11.56 -17.39
N LYS A 79 -35.61 -12.62 -18.06
CA LYS A 79 -34.26 -12.64 -18.65
C LYS A 79 -34.05 -11.24 -19.15
N PRO A 80 -33.08 -10.47 -18.64
CA PRO A 80 -32.92 -9.10 -19.11
C PRO A 80 -32.91 -9.22 -20.61
N ILE A 81 -33.94 -8.63 -21.27
CA ILE A 81 -33.88 -8.42 -22.71
C ILE A 81 -32.56 -7.80 -22.88
N PHE A 82 -31.61 -8.46 -23.57
CA PHE A 82 -30.30 -7.95 -23.87
C PHE A 82 -30.52 -6.75 -24.77
N ILE A 83 -30.98 -5.65 -24.16
CA ILE A 83 -30.83 -4.33 -24.76
C ILE A 83 -29.32 -4.20 -24.76
N PRO A 84 -28.64 -4.20 -25.93
CA PRO A 84 -27.23 -3.92 -25.97
C PRO A 84 -27.08 -2.65 -25.15
N LYS A 85 -26.43 -2.72 -23.96
CA LYS A 85 -26.07 -1.52 -23.25
C LYS A 85 -25.37 -0.68 -24.30
N VAL A 86 -26.05 0.39 -24.74
CA VAL A 86 -25.37 1.46 -25.45
C VAL A 86 -24.12 1.68 -24.63
N ALA A 87 -22.96 1.40 -25.20
CA ALA A 87 -21.71 1.40 -24.47
C ALA A 87 -21.66 2.71 -23.69
N GLU A 88 -21.99 2.65 -22.38
CA GLU A 88 -21.86 3.82 -21.54
C GLU A 88 -20.38 4.17 -21.72
N HIS A 89 -20.13 5.33 -22.32
CA HIS A 89 -18.77 5.83 -22.43
C HIS A 89 -18.13 5.67 -21.05
N PRO A 90 -17.00 4.97 -20.93
CA PRO A 90 -16.41 4.72 -19.63
C PRO A 90 -16.28 6.07 -18.91
N LYS A 91 -16.87 6.20 -17.73
CA LYS A 91 -16.83 7.46 -16.97
C LYS A 91 -15.37 7.92 -16.91
N PRO A 92 -15.09 9.18 -17.20
CA PRO A 92 -13.74 9.71 -17.16
C PRO A 92 -13.13 9.48 -15.76
N ILE A 93 -11.82 9.23 -15.73
CA ILE A 93 -11.10 9.02 -14.47
C ILE A 93 -11.15 10.31 -13.67
N SER A 94 -11.46 10.21 -12.39
CA SER A 94 -11.41 11.34 -11.47
C SER A 94 -9.99 11.53 -10.92
N TYR A 95 -9.61 12.77 -10.70
CA TYR A 95 -8.30 13.14 -10.16
C TYR A 95 -8.49 14.08 -8.96
N ILE A 96 -7.53 14.06 -8.05
CA ILE A 96 -7.43 15.03 -6.96
C ILE A 96 -6.73 16.29 -7.51
N PRO A 97 -7.26 17.50 -7.25
CA PRO A 97 -6.60 18.75 -7.65
C PRO A 97 -5.17 18.87 -7.13
N SER A 98 -4.25 19.42 -7.94
CA SER A 98 -2.84 19.60 -7.58
C SER A 98 -2.64 20.45 -6.33
N GLU A 99 -3.51 21.44 -6.12
CA GLU A 99 -3.47 22.35 -4.97
C GLU A 99 -3.63 21.60 -3.63
N ILE A 100 -4.40 20.50 -3.63
CA ILE A 100 -4.55 19.65 -2.43
C ILE A 100 -3.28 18.84 -2.19
N VAL A 101 -2.64 18.36 -3.26
CA VAL A 101 -1.35 17.66 -3.17
C VAL A 101 -0.29 18.62 -2.62
N GLU A 102 -0.14 19.79 -3.23
CA GLU A 102 0.84 20.82 -2.84
C GLU A 102 0.62 21.31 -1.40
N ALA A 103 -0.63 21.56 -1.01
CA ALA A 103 -0.95 21.96 0.36
C ALA A 103 -0.58 20.89 1.41
N SER A 104 -0.50 19.63 1.03
CA SER A 104 -0.06 18.55 1.92
C SER A 104 1.46 18.46 2.05
N MET A 105 2.23 18.99 1.08
CA MET A 105 3.69 18.93 1.04
C MET A 105 4.36 19.92 2.00
N GLN A 106 3.73 20.15 3.13
CA GLN A 106 4.13 21.08 4.19
C GLN A 106 4.00 20.44 5.57
N HIS A 107 4.45 21.14 6.60
CA HIS A 107 4.31 20.74 8.02
C HIS A 107 4.89 19.37 8.36
N TYR A 108 6.01 19.01 7.75
CA TYR A 108 6.67 17.71 7.96
C TYR A 108 7.09 17.47 9.42
N GLU A 109 7.37 18.53 10.19
CA GLU A 109 7.70 18.46 11.61
C GLU A 109 6.61 17.81 12.45
N THR A 110 5.38 17.91 12.02
CA THR A 110 4.22 17.27 12.69
C THR A 110 3.94 15.85 12.17
N ASN A 111 4.57 15.45 11.05
CA ASN A 111 4.36 14.15 10.43
C ASN A 111 5.13 13.05 11.17
N ASN A 112 4.40 12.10 11.71
CA ASN A 112 4.99 11.02 12.53
C ASN A 112 5.97 10.13 11.75
N LEU A 113 5.63 9.79 10.50
CA LEU A 113 6.52 8.99 9.67
C LEU A 113 7.78 9.76 9.30
N PHE A 114 7.66 11.03 8.94
CA PHE A 114 8.81 11.88 8.66
C PHE A 114 9.75 11.94 9.86
N ARG A 115 9.24 12.18 11.06
CA ARG A 115 10.03 12.21 12.30
C ARG A 115 10.77 10.90 12.51
N TYR A 116 10.08 9.77 12.34
CA TYR A 116 10.68 8.44 12.45
C TYR A 116 11.80 8.22 11.41
N LEU A 117 11.56 8.57 10.15
CA LEU A 117 12.55 8.37 9.09
C LEU A 117 13.75 9.30 9.25
N CYS A 118 13.58 10.52 9.79
CA CYS A 118 14.71 11.40 10.12
C CYS A 118 15.67 10.74 11.12
N LEU A 119 15.15 10.01 12.12
CA LEU A 119 15.98 9.28 13.07
C LEU A 119 16.78 8.13 12.44
N LYS A 120 16.30 7.62 11.30
CA LYS A 120 16.93 6.50 10.59
C LYS A 120 17.90 6.97 9.50
N PHE A 121 17.56 8.03 8.78
CA PHE A 121 18.22 8.43 7.54
C PHE A 121 18.72 9.88 7.52
N GLY A 122 18.53 10.61 8.63
CA GLY A 122 18.80 12.05 8.67
C GLY A 122 17.69 12.88 8.01
N ARG A 123 17.69 14.17 8.34
CA ARG A 123 16.61 15.09 7.94
C ARG A 123 16.64 15.42 6.45
N GLU A 124 17.80 15.68 5.90
CA GLU A 124 17.95 16.12 4.51
C GLU A 124 17.54 15.00 3.54
N GLN A 125 18.08 13.81 3.73
CA GLN A 125 17.76 12.65 2.92
C GLN A 125 16.28 12.26 3.01
N THR A 126 15.72 12.34 4.23
CA THR A 126 14.27 12.09 4.42
C THR A 126 13.43 13.14 3.70
N MET A 127 13.81 14.43 3.76
CA MET A 127 13.06 15.51 3.10
C MET A 127 13.08 15.33 1.57
N GLU A 128 14.24 15.00 1.00
CA GLU A 128 14.37 14.70 -0.42
C GLU A 128 13.48 13.51 -0.82
N LEU A 129 13.52 12.43 -0.04
CA LEU A 129 12.70 11.24 -0.24
C LEU A 129 11.19 11.54 -0.24
N MET A 130 10.72 12.31 0.75
CA MET A 130 9.31 12.70 0.85
C MET A 130 8.86 13.53 -0.35
N ARG A 131 9.68 14.48 -0.80
CA ARG A 131 9.40 15.30 -1.98
C ARG A 131 9.39 14.46 -3.26
N ARG A 132 10.42 13.62 -3.43
CA ARG A 132 10.57 12.75 -4.60
C ARG A 132 9.36 11.85 -4.81
N TYR A 133 8.79 11.31 -3.74
CA TYR A 133 7.67 10.38 -3.78
C TYR A 133 6.29 11.02 -3.58
N TYR A 134 6.20 12.34 -3.51
CA TYR A 134 4.96 13.05 -3.17
C TYR A 134 4.33 12.48 -1.89
N VAL A 135 5.10 12.48 -0.81
CA VAL A 135 4.60 12.08 0.51
C VAL A 135 4.36 13.33 1.33
N GLY A 136 3.14 13.57 1.71
CA GLY A 136 2.73 14.77 2.42
C GLY A 136 2.27 14.53 3.85
N THR A 137 1.86 15.60 4.52
CA THR A 137 1.27 15.60 5.86
C THR A 137 -0.24 15.81 5.74
N SER A 138 -1.02 14.96 6.41
CA SER A 138 -2.47 15.08 6.43
C SER A 138 -2.96 15.59 7.79
N ARG A 139 -4.01 16.41 7.77
CA ARG A 139 -4.71 16.88 8.98
C ARG A 139 -5.85 15.96 9.42
N HIS A 140 -6.08 14.86 8.69
CA HIS A 140 -7.17 13.93 8.99
C HIS A 140 -7.04 13.31 10.38
N TRP A 141 -5.82 12.89 10.73
CA TRP A 141 -5.39 12.59 12.11
C TRP A 141 -4.11 13.35 12.39
N GLN A 142 -3.95 13.82 13.60
CA GLN A 142 -2.74 14.55 14.00
C GLN A 142 -1.49 13.69 13.76
N GLY A 143 -0.56 14.19 12.95
CA GLY A 143 0.68 13.49 12.61
C GLY A 143 0.55 12.47 11.49
N SER A 144 -0.61 12.35 10.82
CA SER A 144 -0.77 11.38 9.74
C SER A 144 -0.04 11.79 8.46
N THR A 145 0.36 10.76 7.73
CA THR A 145 1.06 10.85 6.44
C THR A 145 0.08 10.59 5.32
N VAL A 146 0.19 11.32 4.21
CA VAL A 146 -0.49 11.00 2.96
C VAL A 146 0.51 10.55 1.90
N PHE A 147 0.29 9.39 1.32
CA PHE A 147 1.04 8.83 0.19
C PHE A 147 0.23 9.05 -1.08
N TRP A 148 0.70 9.95 -1.94
CA TRP A 148 0.00 10.27 -3.17
C TRP A 148 0.27 9.24 -4.26
N GLN A 149 -0.78 8.78 -4.91
CA GLN A 149 -0.70 7.99 -6.14
C GLN A 149 -0.68 8.97 -7.33
N ILE A 150 0.51 9.35 -7.75
CA ILE A 150 0.74 10.21 -8.93
C ILE A 150 1.02 9.32 -10.12
N ASP A 151 0.21 9.41 -11.16
CA ASP A 151 0.39 8.61 -12.36
C ASP A 151 1.53 9.12 -13.25
N ARG A 152 1.86 8.37 -14.28
CA ARG A 152 2.94 8.70 -15.25
C ARG A 152 2.74 10.05 -15.97
N ASN A 153 1.53 10.62 -15.92
CA ASN A 153 1.22 11.92 -16.49
C ASN A 153 1.27 13.06 -15.45
N GLY A 154 1.72 12.77 -14.22
CA GLY A 154 1.81 13.73 -13.13
C GLY A 154 0.47 14.04 -12.44
N LYS A 155 -0.60 13.30 -12.74
CA LYS A 155 -1.92 13.53 -12.16
C LYS A 155 -2.15 12.67 -10.92
N ALA A 156 -2.69 13.28 -9.86
CA ALA A 156 -3.00 12.58 -8.62
C ALA A 156 -4.30 11.78 -8.75
N ARG A 157 -4.20 10.44 -8.75
CA ARG A 157 -5.34 9.53 -8.78
C ARG A 157 -6.09 9.51 -7.45
N THR A 158 -5.36 9.46 -6.36
CA THR A 158 -5.83 9.55 -4.98
C THR A 158 -4.62 9.66 -4.05
N GLY A 159 -4.87 9.70 -2.73
CA GLY A 159 -3.84 9.59 -1.70
C GLY A 159 -4.30 8.65 -0.61
N LYS A 160 -3.38 7.89 -0.04
CA LYS A 160 -3.62 6.99 1.09
C LYS A 160 -3.12 7.64 2.37
N ILE A 161 -4.02 7.88 3.31
CA ILE A 161 -3.71 8.53 4.59
C ILE A 161 -3.48 7.44 5.64
N ILE A 162 -2.33 7.47 6.31
CA ILE A 162 -1.96 6.50 7.34
C ILE A 162 -1.37 7.22 8.54
N LEU A 163 -1.75 6.79 9.74
CA LEU A 163 -1.15 7.26 10.98
C LEU A 163 -0.11 6.24 11.48
N TYR A 164 1.10 6.72 11.71
CA TYR A 164 2.22 5.95 12.23
C TYR A 164 2.58 6.36 13.65
N ASN A 165 3.13 5.42 14.40
CA ASN A 165 3.78 5.72 15.67
C ASN A 165 5.15 6.36 15.38
N PRO A 166 5.47 7.55 15.93
CA PRO A 166 6.69 8.28 15.60
C PRO A 166 7.97 7.67 16.20
N GLN A 167 7.85 6.77 17.18
CA GLN A 167 8.99 6.07 17.78
C GLN A 167 9.33 4.75 17.06
N THR A 168 8.30 4.03 16.60
CA THR A 168 8.49 2.68 16.05
C THR A 168 8.32 2.61 14.53
N GLY A 169 7.78 3.65 13.88
CA GLY A 169 7.46 3.64 12.46
C GLY A 169 6.39 2.60 12.07
N LYS A 170 5.69 2.00 13.06
CA LYS A 170 4.61 1.04 12.82
C LYS A 170 3.26 1.75 12.69
N ARG A 171 2.37 1.20 11.87
CA ARG A 171 1.00 1.72 11.72
C ARG A 171 0.23 1.62 13.04
N ILE A 172 -0.52 2.66 13.41
CA ILE A 172 -1.40 2.65 14.59
C ILE A 172 -2.67 1.89 14.22
N LYS A 173 -2.93 0.78 14.93
CA LYS A 173 -4.04 -0.14 14.68
C LYS A 173 -5.12 -0.09 15.78
N GLN A 174 -4.87 0.60 16.89
CA GLN A 174 -5.79 0.73 18.02
C GLN A 174 -6.19 2.21 18.21
N PRO A 175 -7.43 2.50 18.62
CA PRO A 175 -8.57 1.59 18.82
C PRO A 175 -9.17 1.05 17.52
N PHE A 176 -8.78 1.60 16.35
CA PHE A 176 -9.11 1.16 15.00
C PHE A 176 -7.92 1.36 14.07
N CYS A 177 -7.97 0.75 12.89
CA CYS A 177 -6.90 0.92 11.90
C CYS A 177 -6.97 2.33 11.29
N HIS A 178 -5.96 3.16 11.54
CA HIS A 178 -5.88 4.54 11.04
C HIS A 178 -5.37 4.56 9.59
N VAL A 179 -6.20 4.06 8.68
CA VAL A 179 -5.97 4.08 7.24
C VAL A 179 -7.24 4.55 6.54
N THR A 180 -7.13 5.55 5.69
CA THR A 180 -8.22 6.04 4.83
C THR A 180 -7.69 6.58 3.51
N TRP A 181 -8.59 6.89 2.59
CA TRP A 181 -8.26 7.47 1.30
C TRP A 181 -8.66 8.94 1.24
N VAL A 182 -7.89 9.76 0.52
CA VAL A 182 -8.16 11.20 0.40
C VAL A 182 -9.55 11.46 -0.20
N HIS A 183 -9.93 10.79 -1.30
CA HIS A 183 -11.25 10.96 -1.90
C HIS A 183 -12.39 10.64 -0.92
N SER A 184 -12.20 9.65 -0.05
CA SER A 184 -13.17 9.31 1.00
C SER A 184 -13.18 10.34 2.13
N ALA A 185 -12.00 10.79 2.57
CA ALA A 185 -11.86 11.81 3.62
C ALA A 185 -12.47 13.17 3.19
N LEU A 186 -12.33 13.51 1.90
CA LEU A 186 -12.92 14.70 1.29
C LEU A 186 -14.40 14.52 0.91
N ARG A 187 -14.97 13.32 1.09
CA ARG A 187 -16.35 12.99 0.75
C ARG A 187 -16.70 13.33 -0.71
N LEU A 188 -15.78 13.04 -1.64
CA LEU A 188 -16.00 13.30 -3.06
C LEU A 188 -17.02 12.31 -3.60
N ASN A 189 -18.25 12.79 -3.83
CA ASN A 189 -19.31 12.01 -4.44
C ASN A 189 -18.97 11.74 -5.92
N ASP A 190 -19.39 10.58 -6.43
CA ASP A 190 -19.18 10.15 -7.83
C ASP A 190 -17.72 10.12 -8.30
N PHE A 191 -16.77 10.00 -7.35
CA PHE A 191 -15.35 9.89 -7.66
C PHE A 191 -15.06 8.54 -8.33
N ASN A 192 -14.75 8.57 -9.65
CA ASN A 192 -14.36 7.38 -10.41
C ASN A 192 -12.89 7.07 -10.16
N LEU A 193 -12.62 6.32 -9.09
CA LEU A 193 -11.28 5.93 -8.68
C LEU A 193 -10.66 4.92 -9.65
N ARG A 194 -9.50 5.27 -10.19
CA ARG A 194 -8.59 4.38 -10.90
C ARG A 194 -7.22 4.49 -10.24
N GLN A 195 -6.86 3.55 -9.40
CA GLN A 195 -5.59 3.55 -8.70
C GLN A 195 -4.41 3.39 -9.66
N CYS A 196 -3.26 3.89 -9.27
CA CYS A 196 -1.97 3.65 -9.89
C CYS A 196 -0.93 3.28 -8.82
N PHE A 197 0.25 2.81 -9.22
CA PHE A 197 1.30 2.51 -8.26
C PHE A 197 1.74 3.77 -7.50
N PHE A 198 2.00 3.63 -6.22
CA PHE A 198 2.78 4.65 -5.53
C PHE A 198 4.18 4.69 -6.12
N GLY A 199 4.68 5.88 -6.47
CA GLY A 199 5.95 6.06 -7.19
C GLY A 199 5.86 5.88 -8.72
N GLU A 200 4.68 5.69 -9.30
CA GLU A 200 4.50 5.49 -10.76
C GLU A 200 5.10 6.63 -11.59
N HIS A 201 4.97 7.88 -11.16
CA HIS A 201 5.52 9.05 -11.84
C HIS A 201 7.04 8.97 -12.08
N LEU A 202 7.78 8.22 -11.25
CA LEU A 202 9.23 8.03 -11.39
C LEU A 202 9.59 7.18 -12.60
N LEU A 203 8.67 6.36 -13.09
CA LEU A 203 8.90 5.47 -14.24
C LEU A 203 9.20 6.24 -15.52
N THR A 204 8.75 7.48 -15.64
CA THR A 204 8.98 8.33 -16.81
C THR A 204 10.38 8.90 -16.86
N SER A 205 10.95 9.27 -15.71
CA SER A 205 12.30 9.85 -15.57
C SER A 205 13.39 8.78 -15.44
N GLU A 206 13.06 7.58 -14.93
CA GLU A 206 14.02 6.51 -14.62
C GLU A 206 13.87 5.29 -15.56
N LYS A 207 13.81 5.54 -16.87
CA LYS A 207 13.55 4.51 -17.90
C LYS A 207 14.59 3.38 -17.91
N GLY A 208 15.82 3.65 -17.55
CA GLY A 208 16.94 2.69 -17.58
C GLY A 208 17.07 1.80 -16.35
N LYS A 209 16.40 2.12 -15.22
CA LYS A 209 16.51 1.34 -13.99
C LYS A 209 15.53 0.16 -13.98
N PRO A 210 15.91 -1.00 -13.42
CA PRO A 210 14.95 -2.05 -13.08
C PRO A 210 13.95 -1.54 -12.05
N ILE A 211 12.75 -2.12 -12.06
CA ILE A 211 11.66 -1.71 -11.16
C ILE A 211 11.63 -2.68 -9.98
N GLY A 212 11.65 -2.16 -8.75
CA GLY A 212 11.36 -2.90 -7.53
C GLY A 212 9.92 -2.66 -7.09
N LEU A 213 9.11 -3.71 -6.98
CA LEU A 213 7.73 -3.63 -6.51
C LEU A 213 7.59 -4.25 -5.12
N VAL A 214 7.04 -3.48 -4.19
CA VAL A 214 6.72 -3.87 -2.81
C VAL A 214 5.24 -3.67 -2.51
N GLU A 215 4.76 -4.17 -1.37
CA GLU A 215 3.34 -3.99 -0.98
C GLU A 215 3.06 -2.59 -0.42
N SER A 216 3.91 -2.10 0.47
CA SER A 216 3.66 -0.88 1.24
C SER A 216 4.46 0.31 0.72
N GLU A 217 3.84 1.47 0.79
CA GLU A 217 4.43 2.75 0.39
C GLU A 217 5.67 3.07 1.25
N LYS A 218 5.62 2.81 2.57
CA LYS A 218 6.77 2.98 3.48
C LYS A 218 7.94 2.10 3.05
N THR A 219 7.66 0.86 2.66
CA THR A 219 8.69 -0.09 2.20
C THR A 219 9.39 0.42 0.96
N ALA A 220 8.65 1.00 -0.01
CA ALA A 220 9.25 1.61 -1.20
C ALA A 220 10.21 2.76 -0.84
N LEU A 221 9.83 3.60 0.15
CA LEU A 221 10.70 4.69 0.63
C LEU A 221 12.00 4.15 1.24
N VAL A 222 11.91 3.18 2.13
CA VAL A 222 13.08 2.57 2.79
C VAL A 222 13.99 1.89 1.77
N CYS A 223 13.41 1.12 0.86
CA CYS A 223 14.16 0.46 -0.20
C CYS A 223 14.87 1.47 -1.13
N ASN A 224 14.28 2.63 -1.40
CA ASN A 224 14.94 3.64 -2.23
C ASN A 224 16.23 4.17 -1.61
N ILE A 225 16.33 4.24 -0.29
CA ILE A 225 17.55 4.66 0.42
C ILE A 225 18.65 3.60 0.29
N HIS A 226 18.33 2.35 0.61
CA HIS A 226 19.30 1.28 0.70
C HIS A 226 19.66 0.64 -0.65
N LEU A 227 18.72 0.67 -1.60
CA LEU A 227 18.83 0.00 -2.89
C LEU A 227 18.49 0.98 -4.05
N PRO A 228 19.26 2.08 -4.22
CA PRO A 228 18.92 3.18 -5.14
C PRO A 228 19.05 2.82 -6.62
N HIS A 229 19.58 1.64 -6.95
CA HIS A 229 19.68 1.16 -8.32
C HIS A 229 18.34 0.67 -8.91
N PHE A 230 17.30 0.49 -8.09
CA PHE A 230 15.93 0.25 -8.55
C PHE A 230 15.12 1.55 -8.60
N THR A 231 14.10 1.59 -9.46
CA THR A 231 12.96 2.49 -9.30
C THR A 231 11.93 1.77 -8.43
N TRP A 232 11.76 2.21 -7.19
CA TRP A 232 10.86 1.57 -6.25
C TRP A 232 9.44 2.08 -6.41
N ILE A 233 8.49 1.14 -6.53
CA ILE A 233 7.05 1.41 -6.55
C ILE A 233 6.33 0.51 -5.56
N ALA A 234 5.13 0.92 -5.13
CA ALA A 234 4.32 0.09 -4.24
C ALA A 234 2.92 -0.16 -4.81
N SER A 235 2.42 -1.40 -4.59
CA SER A 235 1.07 -1.79 -4.99
C SER A 235 -0.03 -1.21 -4.09
N GLY A 236 0.32 -0.73 -2.89
CA GLY A 236 -0.64 -0.23 -1.91
C GLY A 236 -1.30 -1.30 -1.07
N GLY A 237 -0.82 -2.54 -1.13
CA GLY A 237 -1.27 -3.71 -0.38
C GLY A 237 -1.26 -4.98 -1.22
N LYS A 238 -1.50 -6.14 -0.57
CA LYS A 238 -1.44 -7.47 -1.20
C LYS A 238 -2.23 -7.57 -2.52
N ASN A 239 -3.43 -6.99 -2.54
CA ASN A 239 -4.35 -7.01 -3.69
C ASN A 239 -4.42 -5.67 -4.43
N GLY A 240 -3.55 -4.71 -4.13
CA GLY A 240 -3.62 -3.35 -4.66
C GLY A 240 -3.49 -3.28 -6.19
N CYS A 241 -2.53 -2.50 -6.68
CA CYS A 241 -2.30 -2.33 -8.12
C CYS A 241 -1.67 -3.56 -8.82
N LEU A 242 -1.66 -4.76 -8.20
CA LEU A 242 -1.12 -5.98 -8.81
C LEU A 242 -2.17 -6.67 -9.72
N ASN A 243 -2.66 -5.92 -10.71
CA ASN A 243 -3.64 -6.36 -11.70
C ASN A 243 -3.19 -5.97 -13.12
N GLU A 244 -3.86 -6.51 -14.13
CA GLU A 244 -3.50 -6.34 -15.53
C GLU A 244 -3.47 -4.87 -15.97
N GLU A 245 -4.49 -4.08 -15.58
CA GLU A 245 -4.59 -2.66 -15.93
C GLU A 245 -3.38 -1.86 -15.42
N CYS A 246 -3.05 -2.00 -14.13
CA CYS A 246 -1.93 -1.29 -13.54
C CYS A 246 -0.58 -1.80 -14.05
N LEU A 247 -0.42 -3.13 -14.21
CA LEU A 247 0.84 -3.72 -14.69
C LEU A 247 1.14 -3.39 -16.14
N SER A 248 0.12 -3.14 -16.98
CA SER A 248 0.32 -2.85 -18.43
C SER A 248 1.26 -1.68 -18.69
N ILE A 249 1.37 -0.71 -17.77
CA ILE A 249 2.27 0.43 -17.90
C ILE A 249 3.76 0.04 -17.81
N LEU A 250 4.06 -1.16 -17.28
CA LEU A 250 5.41 -1.69 -17.10
C LEU A 250 5.88 -2.53 -18.29
N GLN A 251 5.10 -2.60 -19.38
CA GLN A 251 5.46 -3.36 -20.58
C GLN A 251 6.86 -2.99 -21.07
N GLY A 252 7.65 -4.01 -21.42
CA GLY A 252 9.03 -3.85 -21.88
C GLY A 252 10.05 -3.55 -20.80
N ARG A 253 9.64 -3.49 -19.50
CA ARG A 253 10.53 -3.22 -18.37
C ARG A 253 10.89 -4.51 -17.62
N THR A 254 11.99 -4.43 -16.86
CA THR A 254 12.36 -5.48 -15.89
C THR A 254 11.73 -5.16 -14.54
N LEU A 255 10.95 -6.10 -14.00
CA LEU A 255 10.23 -6.00 -12.75
C LEU A 255 10.72 -7.03 -11.75
N SER A 256 11.11 -6.59 -10.59
CA SER A 256 11.51 -7.41 -9.44
C SER A 256 10.45 -7.31 -8.36
N LEU A 257 9.87 -8.43 -7.98
CA LEU A 257 8.82 -8.53 -6.98
C LEU A 257 9.42 -8.86 -5.61
N PHE A 258 9.10 -8.05 -4.60
CA PHE A 258 9.55 -8.20 -3.21
C PHE A 258 8.33 -8.31 -2.29
N PRO A 259 7.68 -9.48 -2.21
CA PRO A 259 6.49 -9.68 -1.39
C PRO A 259 6.81 -9.63 0.11
N ASP A 260 5.84 -9.19 0.91
CA ASP A 260 5.86 -9.35 2.36
C ASP A 260 5.80 -10.86 2.71
N LEU A 261 6.28 -11.24 3.89
CA LEU A 261 6.19 -12.62 4.37
C LEU A 261 4.73 -13.12 4.38
N GLY A 262 4.52 -14.29 3.79
CA GLY A 262 3.20 -14.89 3.60
C GLY A 262 2.42 -14.38 2.37
N ALA A 263 2.99 -13.49 1.56
CA ALA A 263 2.39 -13.05 0.30
C ALA A 263 3.07 -13.66 -0.94
N THR A 264 4.18 -14.36 -0.76
CA THR A 264 5.04 -14.87 -1.84
C THR A 264 4.30 -15.75 -2.84
N ASP A 265 3.49 -16.70 -2.38
CA ASP A 265 2.75 -17.60 -3.28
C ASP A 265 1.66 -16.87 -4.06
N TYR A 266 0.99 -15.91 -3.43
CA TYR A 266 0.01 -15.07 -4.12
C TYR A 266 0.68 -14.25 -5.25
N TRP A 267 1.83 -13.63 -4.98
CA TRP A 267 2.57 -12.87 -5.98
C TRP A 267 3.17 -13.77 -7.06
N ARG A 268 3.63 -14.97 -6.70
CA ARG A 268 4.09 -15.98 -7.67
C ARG A 268 2.99 -16.34 -8.66
N GLY A 269 1.75 -16.45 -8.19
CA GLY A 269 0.57 -16.69 -9.04
C GLY A 269 0.28 -15.58 -10.05
N LYS A 270 0.82 -14.36 -9.85
CA LYS A 270 0.68 -13.23 -10.79
C LYS A 270 1.72 -13.24 -11.92
N ILE A 271 2.79 -14.00 -11.80
CA ILE A 271 3.89 -14.04 -12.78
C ILE A 271 3.43 -14.38 -14.19
N PRO A 272 2.57 -15.41 -14.42
CA PRO A 272 2.13 -15.74 -15.77
C PRO A 272 1.45 -14.55 -16.47
N MET A 273 0.52 -13.89 -15.80
CA MET A 273 -0.16 -12.69 -16.32
C MET A 273 0.85 -11.56 -16.59
N THR A 274 1.78 -11.33 -15.68
CA THR A 274 2.81 -10.28 -15.83
C THR A 274 3.69 -10.54 -17.06
N ARG A 275 4.07 -11.78 -17.30
CA ARG A 275 4.86 -12.17 -18.49
C ARG A 275 4.06 -12.01 -19.80
N GLN A 276 2.76 -12.32 -19.79
CA GLN A 276 1.88 -12.11 -20.94
C GLN A 276 1.78 -10.64 -21.35
N LEU A 277 1.94 -9.71 -20.42
CA LEU A 277 2.03 -8.28 -20.69
C LEU A 277 3.39 -7.83 -21.26
N GLY A 278 4.32 -8.76 -21.53
CA GLY A 278 5.64 -8.44 -22.06
C GLY A 278 6.61 -7.85 -21.04
N ILE A 279 6.42 -8.15 -19.74
CA ILE A 279 7.26 -7.69 -18.65
C ILE A 279 8.24 -8.79 -18.27
N GLN A 280 9.53 -8.47 -18.17
CA GLN A 280 10.54 -9.38 -17.63
C GLN A 280 10.44 -9.39 -16.11
N VAL A 281 9.86 -10.45 -15.52
CA VAL A 281 9.57 -10.49 -14.09
C VAL A 281 10.43 -11.50 -13.35
N GLN A 282 10.98 -11.07 -12.21
CA GLN A 282 11.70 -11.89 -11.22
C GLN A 282 11.00 -11.79 -9.86
N LEU A 283 11.01 -12.88 -9.10
CA LEU A 283 10.46 -12.92 -7.74
C LEU A 283 11.59 -13.14 -6.74
N TYR A 284 11.73 -12.23 -5.81
CA TYR A 284 12.67 -12.34 -4.70
C TYR A 284 11.97 -12.99 -3.51
N ASP A 285 12.13 -14.30 -3.36
CA ASP A 285 11.52 -15.11 -2.30
C ASP A 285 12.51 -15.45 -1.16
N TYR A 286 13.64 -14.73 -1.11
CA TYR A 286 14.68 -14.97 -0.10
C TYR A 286 14.13 -14.81 1.32
N LEU A 287 13.35 -13.76 1.59
CA LEU A 287 12.76 -13.56 2.91
C LEU A 287 11.85 -14.73 3.30
N GLU A 288 11.02 -15.22 2.37
CA GLU A 288 10.13 -16.35 2.62
C GLU A 288 10.91 -17.63 2.94
N ARG A 289 12.04 -17.88 2.28
CA ARG A 289 12.86 -19.06 2.49
C ARG A 289 13.69 -19.01 3.77
N SER A 290 14.14 -17.81 4.19
CA SER A 290 15.07 -17.62 5.32
C SER A 290 14.40 -17.17 6.62
N ALA A 291 13.13 -16.74 6.58
CA ALA A 291 12.45 -16.22 7.75
C ALA A 291 12.20 -17.28 8.81
N THR A 292 12.32 -16.88 10.07
CA THR A 292 11.88 -17.67 11.22
C THR A 292 10.36 -17.69 11.33
N ASP A 293 9.80 -18.65 12.08
CA ASP A 293 8.36 -18.72 12.32
C ASP A 293 7.82 -17.47 13.02
N GLU A 294 8.62 -16.86 13.88
CA GLU A 294 8.29 -15.61 14.56
C GLU A 294 8.16 -14.44 13.59
N GLN A 295 9.11 -14.30 12.66
CA GLN A 295 9.11 -13.27 11.62
C GLN A 295 7.92 -13.45 10.66
N ARG A 296 7.58 -14.71 10.31
CA ARG A 296 6.37 -15.02 9.51
C ARG A 296 5.09 -14.61 10.22
N LYS A 297 4.96 -14.92 11.52
CA LYS A 297 3.79 -14.51 12.33
C LYS A 297 3.64 -12.98 12.42
N GLN A 298 4.76 -12.25 12.42
CA GLN A 298 4.77 -10.80 12.42
C GLN A 298 4.45 -10.20 11.06
N GLY A 299 4.63 -10.97 9.97
CA GLY A 299 4.43 -10.53 8.59
C GLY A 299 5.41 -9.41 8.22
N LEU A 300 6.70 -9.63 8.51
CA LEU A 300 7.74 -8.66 8.20
C LEU A 300 7.94 -8.52 6.68
N ASP A 301 8.41 -7.36 6.29
CA ASP A 301 8.79 -7.03 4.92
C ASP A 301 10.28 -6.69 4.81
N ILE A 302 10.76 -6.45 3.60
CA ILE A 302 12.17 -6.11 3.37
C ILE A 302 12.60 -4.83 4.12
N ALA A 303 11.69 -3.87 4.32
CA ALA A 303 12.02 -2.64 5.03
C ALA A 303 12.28 -2.89 6.51
N ASP A 304 11.64 -3.88 7.14
CA ASP A 304 11.89 -4.20 8.54
C ASP A 304 13.34 -4.63 8.77
N PHE A 305 13.95 -5.33 7.80
CA PHE A 305 15.37 -5.71 7.86
C PHE A 305 16.30 -4.55 7.49
N LEU A 306 15.93 -3.73 6.49
CA LEU A 306 16.72 -2.58 6.07
C LEU A 306 16.76 -1.46 7.12
N LEU A 307 15.70 -1.29 7.90
CA LEU A 307 15.63 -0.30 8.98
C LEU A 307 16.53 -0.63 10.18
N ASP A 308 17.01 -1.86 10.30
CA ASP A 308 18.01 -2.24 11.29
C ASP A 308 19.43 -1.85 10.86
N ILE A 309 19.65 -1.49 9.60
CA ILE A 309 20.92 -0.98 9.08
C ILE A 309 21.00 0.52 9.41
N GLU A 310 21.91 0.87 10.29
CA GLU A 310 22.15 2.29 10.64
C GLU A 310 22.85 3.03 9.51
N THR A 311 22.35 4.23 9.19
CA THR A 311 23.04 5.17 8.29
C THR A 311 23.85 6.21 9.10
N ASP A 312 24.91 6.76 8.51
CA ASP A 312 25.72 7.77 9.20
C ASP A 312 24.93 9.06 9.42
N GLU A 313 24.05 9.41 8.51
CA GLU A 313 23.11 10.54 8.63
C GLU A 313 22.12 10.32 9.77
N GLY A 314 21.61 9.10 9.93
CA GLY A 314 20.74 8.73 11.04
C GLY A 314 21.45 8.82 12.39
N LYS A 315 22.68 8.33 12.47
CA LYS A 315 23.53 8.48 13.67
C LYS A 315 23.75 9.95 14.02
N LEU A 316 24.12 10.77 13.04
CA LEU A 316 24.33 12.20 13.22
C LEU A 316 23.06 12.89 13.74
N GLU A 317 21.89 12.56 13.19
CA GLU A 317 20.62 13.14 13.64
C GLU A 317 20.28 12.72 15.08
N GLN A 318 20.52 11.47 15.46
CA GLN A 318 20.37 11.01 16.84
C GLN A 318 21.33 11.76 17.79
N MET A 319 22.59 11.94 17.39
CA MET A 319 23.57 12.72 18.16
C MET A 319 23.13 14.18 18.34
N ARG A 320 22.59 14.82 17.31
CA ARG A 320 22.04 16.19 17.37
C ARG A 320 20.90 16.33 18.36
N LEU A 321 20.02 15.33 18.45
CA LEU A 321 18.87 15.33 19.34
C LEU A 321 19.25 15.04 20.79
N THR A 322 20.28 14.21 21.00
CA THR A 322 20.73 13.82 22.35
C THR A 322 21.73 14.81 22.96
N ASN A 323 22.45 15.56 22.12
CA ASN A 323 23.50 16.49 22.59
C ASN A 323 23.43 17.84 21.86
N GLN A 324 22.85 18.84 22.53
CA GLN A 324 22.71 20.18 21.99
C GLN A 324 24.08 20.87 21.68
N SER A 325 25.17 20.44 22.30
CA SER A 325 26.51 20.97 22.01
C SER A 325 26.99 20.62 20.62
N ILE A 326 26.54 19.50 20.06
CA ILE A 326 26.83 19.10 18.67
C ILE A 326 26.22 20.10 17.69
N ASN A 327 24.98 20.52 17.90
CA ASN A 327 24.33 21.53 17.07
C ASN A 327 25.07 22.88 17.15
N LYS A 328 25.55 23.26 18.34
CA LYS A 328 26.34 24.48 18.51
C LYS A 328 27.67 24.40 17.74
N LEU A 329 28.36 23.25 17.82
CA LEU A 329 29.60 23.03 17.06
C LEU A 329 29.42 23.08 15.56
N ILE A 330 28.37 22.38 15.06
CA ILE A 330 28.05 22.36 13.63
C ILE A 330 27.76 23.77 13.12
N ASN A 331 26.95 24.55 13.85
CA ASN A 331 26.62 25.92 13.46
C ASN A 331 27.81 26.87 13.59
N LEU A 332 28.59 26.77 14.68
CA LEU A 332 29.75 27.64 14.92
C LEU A 332 30.85 27.43 13.91
N LEU A 333 31.13 26.18 13.55
CA LEU A 333 32.22 25.78 12.66
C LEU A 333 31.75 25.57 11.22
N GLN A 334 30.45 25.78 10.92
CA GLN A 334 29.84 25.57 9.61
C GLN A 334 30.16 24.17 9.03
N LEU A 335 30.18 23.16 9.91
CA LEU A 335 30.48 21.79 9.52
C LEU A 335 29.40 21.23 8.60
N GLN A 336 29.85 20.59 7.53
CA GLN A 336 28.98 19.82 6.65
C GLN A 336 29.31 18.33 6.78
N PRO A 337 28.29 17.42 6.66
CA PRO A 337 28.57 16.01 6.56
C PRO A 337 29.51 15.75 5.38
N VAL A 338 30.64 15.10 5.63
CA VAL A 338 31.48 14.62 4.54
C VAL A 338 30.82 13.37 3.98
N CYS A 339 30.15 13.51 2.83
CA CYS A 339 29.76 12.32 2.06
C CYS A 339 31.06 11.59 1.70
N PRO A 340 31.25 10.32 2.11
CA PRO A 340 32.35 9.54 1.60
C PRO A 340 32.22 9.55 0.07
N SER A 341 33.22 10.16 -0.61
CA SER A 341 33.29 10.11 -2.06
C SER A 341 33.19 8.66 -2.45
N VAL A 342 32.14 8.30 -3.20
CA VAL A 342 32.03 6.98 -3.84
C VAL A 342 33.27 6.87 -4.70
N SER A 343 34.32 6.24 -4.15
CA SER A 343 35.47 5.85 -4.95
C SER A 343 34.92 4.88 -5.99
N THR A 344 34.91 5.33 -7.22
CA THR A 344 34.66 4.50 -8.40
C THR A 344 35.78 3.44 -8.44
N LYS A 345 35.58 2.36 -7.70
CA LYS A 345 36.33 1.11 -7.87
C LYS A 345 35.37 -0.06 -7.77
N SER A 346 35.18 -0.62 -8.97
CA SER A 346 34.88 -2.01 -9.30
C SER A 346 33.63 -2.65 -8.71
N GLU A 347 32.75 -2.99 -9.63
CA GLU A 347 32.00 -4.24 -9.66
C GLU A 347 31.65 -4.86 -8.31
N VAL A 348 30.65 -4.36 -7.65
CA VAL A 348 29.97 -5.09 -6.62
C VAL A 348 28.78 -5.79 -7.30
N THR A 349 28.95 -7.06 -7.57
CA THR A 349 27.87 -7.98 -7.97
C THR A 349 26.73 -7.85 -6.95
N PRO A 350 25.46 -7.90 -7.36
CA PRO A 350 24.29 -7.73 -6.47
C PRO A 350 24.16 -8.76 -5.34
N MET A 351 25.08 -9.74 -5.27
CA MET A 351 25.05 -10.81 -4.28
C MET A 351 25.67 -10.47 -2.92
N SER A 352 26.53 -9.45 -2.81
CA SER A 352 27.26 -9.23 -1.55
C SER A 352 26.45 -8.48 -0.48
N THR A 353 25.48 -7.67 -0.88
CA THR A 353 24.61 -6.95 0.08
C THR A 353 23.54 -7.84 0.71
N LEU A 354 23.15 -8.91 0.03
CA LEU A 354 22.23 -9.91 0.58
C LEU A 354 22.91 -10.91 1.56
N SER A 355 24.25 -11.03 1.53
CA SER A 355 24.97 -11.91 2.46
C SER A 355 25.04 -11.37 3.90
N VAL A 356 24.80 -10.08 4.10
CA VAL A 356 24.74 -9.49 5.45
C VAL A 356 23.44 -9.84 6.17
N MET A 357 22.42 -10.34 5.46
CA MET A 357 21.16 -10.80 6.06
C MET A 357 21.20 -12.24 6.58
N SER A 358 22.36 -12.94 6.54
CA SER A 358 22.51 -14.34 6.96
C SER A 358 23.29 -14.56 8.26
N LYS A 359 23.39 -13.54 9.12
CA LYS A 359 23.92 -13.71 10.48
C LYS A 359 22.93 -13.30 11.54
#